data_7422096512c0806fee6427643aeb47f9
#
_entry.id   7422096512c0806fee6427643aeb47f9
#
_cell.length_a   1.000
_cell.length_b   1.000
_cell.length_c   1.000
_cell.angle_alpha   90.00
_cell.angle_beta   90.00
_cell.angle_gamma   90.00
#
_symmetry.space_group_name_H-M   'P 1'
#
loop_
_entity.id
_entity.type
_entity.pdbx_description
1 polymer ?
#
loop_
_entity_poly.entity_id
_entity_poly.type
_entity_poly.pdbx_seq_one_letter_code
_entity_poly.pdbx_strand_id
1 'polypeptide(L)'
;MSPIILLSIVLQIACGVHVVRTGRPMYWLFILLFFSYIAVLIYFIAEILPDMRNGPGSRKVARKVRDVIDPGRDKRRAEINLQLSDTQANRRELAAESLRHGDYQRAAELYQGSLKGLYATDPDLMLGLARAQFGMGQPQQARDTLDALIAANPDFRSKEGHLLYARTVEDIGDVAAALHEYEAVVQGYPGEEARVRYGLLLKRTGDSRRAADIFREILTRSAASPKYYQREQRDWIETARQELSRL
;
A
#
# COMPACT_ATOMS: atom_id res chain seq x y z
N MET A 1 3.50 -41.29 -29.28
CA MET A 1 2.42 -40.89 -28.32
C MET A 1 1.95 -39.50 -28.75
N SER A 2 0.62 -39.29 -28.80
CA SER A 2 0.15 -37.96 -29.18
C SER A 2 0.53 -36.92 -28.10
N PRO A 3 0.84 -35.69 -28.48
CA PRO A 3 1.22 -34.64 -27.53
C PRO A 3 0.15 -34.39 -26.45
N ILE A 4 -1.09 -34.72 -26.76
CA ILE A 4 -2.24 -34.62 -25.85
C ILE A 4 -2.14 -35.63 -24.68
N ILE A 5 -1.71 -36.86 -24.97
CA ILE A 5 -1.54 -37.90 -23.95
C ILE A 5 -0.41 -37.54 -23.01
N LEU A 6 0.70 -37.02 -23.53
CA LEU A 6 1.83 -36.55 -22.70
C LEU A 6 1.43 -35.41 -21.78
N LEU A 7 0.67 -34.46 -22.27
CA LEU A 7 0.14 -33.33 -21.48
C LEU A 7 -0.77 -33.82 -20.34
N SER A 8 -1.64 -34.83 -20.63
CA SER A 8 -2.51 -35.41 -19.62
C SER A 8 -1.72 -36.04 -18.46
N ILE A 9 -0.71 -36.83 -18.78
CA ILE A 9 0.12 -37.50 -17.79
C ILE A 9 0.85 -36.47 -16.91
N VAL A 10 1.41 -35.44 -17.51
CA VAL A 10 2.08 -34.33 -16.75
C VAL A 10 1.11 -33.65 -15.80
N LEU A 11 -0.12 -33.32 -16.28
CA LEU A 11 -1.15 -32.70 -15.42
C LEU A 11 -1.60 -33.63 -14.29
N GLN A 12 -1.77 -34.92 -14.54
CA GLN A 12 -2.11 -35.92 -13.51
C GLN A 12 -1.02 -36.03 -12.44
N ILE A 13 0.24 -36.08 -12.86
CA ILE A 13 1.37 -36.11 -11.92
C ILE A 13 1.42 -34.82 -11.09
N ALA A 14 1.24 -33.66 -11.71
CA ALA A 14 1.21 -32.37 -11.02
C ALA A 14 0.09 -32.30 -9.97
N CYS A 15 -1.13 -32.75 -10.32
CA CYS A 15 -2.25 -32.83 -9.38
C CYS A 15 -1.99 -33.86 -8.27
N GLY A 16 -1.40 -35.02 -8.57
CA GLY A 16 -1.02 -36.03 -7.59
C GLY A 16 0.01 -35.52 -6.57
N VAL A 17 1.03 -34.83 -7.05
CA VAL A 17 2.01 -34.15 -6.17
C VAL A 17 1.35 -33.08 -5.30
N HIS A 18 0.37 -32.36 -5.85
CA HIS A 18 -0.38 -31.35 -5.09
C HIS A 18 -1.22 -32.01 -3.97
N VAL A 19 -1.91 -33.14 -4.23
CA VAL A 19 -2.66 -33.91 -3.22
C VAL A 19 -1.75 -34.30 -2.05
N VAL A 20 -0.57 -34.86 -2.35
CA VAL A 20 0.38 -35.31 -1.30
C VAL A 20 0.95 -34.14 -0.52
N ARG A 21 1.33 -33.04 -1.17
CA ARG A 21 1.93 -31.86 -0.52
C ARG A 21 0.95 -31.07 0.35
N THR A 22 -0.33 -31.06 -0.02
CA THR A 22 -1.36 -30.29 0.69
C THR A 22 -2.13 -31.13 1.72
N GLY A 23 -1.78 -32.41 1.88
CA GLY A 23 -2.42 -33.31 2.84
C GLY A 23 -3.90 -33.60 2.52
N ARG A 24 -4.29 -33.50 1.25
CA ARG A 24 -5.66 -33.80 0.81
C ARG A 24 -5.96 -35.30 0.91
N PRO A 25 -7.24 -35.72 1.01
CA PRO A 25 -7.63 -37.12 1.11
C PRO A 25 -7.06 -37.97 -0.02
N MET A 26 -6.49 -39.11 0.30
CA MET A 26 -5.77 -40.01 -0.62
C MET A 26 -6.68 -40.58 -1.74
N TYR A 27 -8.02 -40.58 -1.58
CA TYR A 27 -8.94 -41.03 -2.63
C TYR A 27 -8.82 -40.24 -3.93
N TRP A 28 -8.36 -38.98 -3.87
CA TRP A 28 -8.11 -38.16 -5.05
C TRP A 28 -7.04 -38.76 -5.97
N LEU A 29 -6.05 -39.48 -5.44
CA LEU A 29 -5.03 -40.15 -6.24
C LEU A 29 -5.65 -41.26 -7.11
N PHE A 30 -6.60 -42.02 -6.55
CA PHE A 30 -7.32 -43.07 -7.28
C PHE A 30 -8.21 -42.45 -8.38
N ILE A 31 -8.92 -41.36 -8.09
CA ILE A 31 -9.78 -40.69 -9.06
C ILE A 31 -8.93 -40.11 -10.21
N LEU A 32 -7.80 -39.46 -9.92
CA LEU A 32 -6.88 -38.93 -10.93
C LEU A 32 -6.26 -40.02 -11.80
N LEU A 33 -6.01 -41.22 -11.23
CA LEU A 33 -5.43 -42.35 -11.94
C LEU A 33 -6.45 -42.98 -12.93
N PHE A 34 -7.71 -43.14 -12.51
CA PHE A 34 -8.71 -43.87 -13.29
C PHE A 34 -9.54 -43.03 -14.27
N PHE A 35 -9.74 -41.73 -14.01
CA PHE A 35 -10.66 -40.86 -14.77
C PHE A 35 -10.02 -39.75 -15.60
N SER A 36 -8.70 -39.83 -15.83
CA SER A 36 -7.94 -38.95 -16.77
C SER A 36 -8.34 -37.47 -16.77
N TYR A 37 -8.76 -36.89 -17.90
CA TYR A 37 -9.03 -35.45 -18.06
C TYR A 37 -10.18 -34.93 -17.19
N ILE A 38 -11.24 -35.72 -17.04
CA ILE A 38 -12.41 -35.31 -16.24
C ILE A 38 -12.04 -35.21 -14.79
N ALA A 39 -11.24 -36.17 -14.28
CA ALA A 39 -10.76 -36.12 -12.90
C ALA A 39 -9.84 -34.90 -12.60
N VAL A 40 -8.96 -34.58 -13.52
CA VAL A 40 -8.11 -33.37 -13.41
C VAL A 40 -8.97 -32.11 -13.38
N LEU A 41 -9.98 -32.00 -14.22
CA LEU A 41 -10.89 -30.86 -14.27
C LEU A 41 -11.72 -30.75 -12.96
N ILE A 42 -12.28 -31.86 -12.50
CA ILE A 42 -13.05 -31.89 -11.24
C ILE A 42 -12.14 -31.56 -10.06
N TYR A 43 -10.93 -32.11 -10.01
CA TYR A 43 -9.96 -31.82 -8.94
C TYR A 43 -9.56 -30.34 -8.96
N PHE A 44 -9.33 -29.78 -10.12
CA PHE A 44 -9.01 -28.36 -10.26
C PHE A 44 -10.15 -27.47 -9.74
N ILE A 45 -11.39 -27.77 -10.14
CA ILE A 45 -12.56 -26.98 -9.72
C ILE A 45 -12.86 -27.17 -8.23
N ALA A 46 -12.77 -28.40 -7.70
CA ALA A 46 -13.16 -28.72 -6.33
C ALA A 46 -12.11 -28.32 -5.29
N GLU A 47 -10.83 -28.44 -5.63
CA GLU A 47 -9.74 -28.31 -4.67
C GLU A 47 -8.80 -27.12 -4.96
N ILE A 48 -8.35 -26.96 -6.19
CA ILE A 48 -7.38 -25.91 -6.55
C ILE A 48 -8.07 -24.54 -6.65
N LEU A 49 -9.23 -24.48 -7.28
CA LEU A 49 -9.94 -23.21 -7.48
C LEU A 49 -10.39 -22.55 -6.18
N PRO A 50 -10.93 -23.27 -5.15
CA PRO A 50 -11.23 -22.70 -3.85
C PRO A 50 -9.99 -22.21 -3.10
N ASP A 51 -8.89 -22.97 -3.15
CA ASP A 51 -7.63 -22.57 -2.51
C ASP A 51 -7.04 -21.32 -3.18
N MET A 52 -7.11 -21.23 -4.51
CA MET A 52 -6.74 -20.02 -5.25
C MET A 52 -7.65 -18.83 -4.91
N ARG A 53 -8.95 -19.04 -4.66
CA ARG A 53 -9.90 -17.97 -4.29
C ARG A 53 -9.73 -17.52 -2.84
N ASN A 54 -9.35 -18.41 -1.94
CA ASN A 54 -9.27 -18.16 -0.50
C ASN A 54 -7.86 -17.82 0.00
N GLY A 55 -6.83 -17.99 -0.82
CA GLY A 55 -5.45 -17.68 -0.47
C GLY A 55 -5.22 -16.18 -0.24
N PRO A 56 -4.27 -15.80 0.64
CA PRO A 56 -3.94 -14.39 0.89
C PRO A 56 -3.48 -13.64 -0.37
N GLY A 57 -2.89 -14.33 -1.34
CA GLY A 57 -2.49 -13.78 -2.62
C GLY A 57 -3.67 -13.47 -3.55
N SER A 58 -4.66 -14.37 -3.62
CA SER A 58 -5.83 -14.19 -4.48
C SER A 58 -6.77 -13.10 -3.98
N ARG A 59 -6.87 -12.91 -2.65
CA ARG A 59 -7.62 -11.80 -2.05
C ARG A 59 -7.04 -10.45 -2.49
N LYS A 60 -5.70 -10.33 -2.55
CA LYS A 60 -5.03 -9.11 -3.07
C LYS A 60 -5.28 -8.89 -4.56
N VAL A 61 -5.20 -9.96 -5.37
CA VAL A 61 -5.48 -9.89 -6.81
C VAL A 61 -6.95 -9.59 -7.06
N ALA A 62 -7.87 -10.29 -6.38
CA ALA A 62 -9.30 -10.05 -6.49
C ALA A 62 -9.69 -8.62 -6.06
N ARG A 63 -9.02 -8.06 -5.02
CA ARG A 63 -9.20 -6.66 -4.64
C ARG A 63 -8.73 -5.73 -5.74
N LYS A 64 -7.51 -5.90 -6.27
CA LYS A 64 -7.00 -5.07 -7.39
C LYS A 64 -7.89 -5.12 -8.63
N VAL A 65 -8.34 -6.31 -9.03
CA VAL A 65 -9.27 -6.46 -10.16
C VAL A 65 -10.60 -5.77 -9.89
N ARG A 66 -11.11 -5.88 -8.67
CA ARG A 66 -12.36 -5.24 -8.24
C ARG A 66 -12.23 -3.72 -8.20
N ASP A 67 -11.11 -3.20 -7.69
CA ASP A 67 -10.82 -1.76 -7.63
C ASP A 67 -10.70 -1.14 -9.05
N VAL A 68 -10.28 -1.94 -10.02
CA VAL A 68 -10.27 -1.53 -11.45
C VAL A 68 -11.67 -1.52 -12.06
N ILE A 69 -12.52 -2.52 -11.71
CA ILE A 69 -13.88 -2.65 -12.28
C ILE A 69 -14.86 -1.66 -11.64
N ASP A 70 -14.77 -1.46 -10.34
CA ASP A 70 -15.65 -0.55 -9.59
C ASP A 70 -14.86 0.15 -8.46
N PRO A 71 -14.10 1.17 -8.79
CA PRO A 71 -13.23 1.87 -7.82
C PRO A 71 -14.00 2.55 -6.69
N GLY A 72 -15.26 2.94 -6.91
CA GLY A 72 -16.08 3.62 -5.89
C GLY A 72 -16.90 2.70 -4.98
N ARG A 73 -16.84 1.39 -5.16
CA ARG A 73 -17.70 0.44 -4.43
C ARG A 73 -17.49 0.49 -2.91
N ASP A 74 -16.24 0.47 -2.46
CA ASP A 74 -15.93 0.43 -1.02
C ASP A 74 -16.34 1.75 -0.35
N LYS A 75 -16.17 2.90 -1.03
CA LYS A 75 -16.68 4.19 -0.55
C LYS A 75 -18.21 4.20 -0.44
N ARG A 76 -18.94 3.74 -1.48
CA ARG A 76 -20.43 3.65 -1.43
C ARG A 76 -20.90 2.73 -0.31
N ARG A 77 -20.21 1.60 -0.10
CA ARG A 77 -20.53 0.68 1.01
C ARG A 77 -20.32 1.35 2.37
N ALA A 78 -19.21 2.06 2.55
CA ALA A 78 -18.93 2.80 3.77
C ALA A 78 -19.95 3.92 4.01
N GLU A 79 -20.44 4.59 2.97
CA GLU A 79 -21.54 5.56 3.05
C GLU A 79 -22.84 4.91 3.54
N ILE A 80 -23.23 3.77 2.96
CA ILE A 80 -24.41 3.03 3.39
C ILE A 80 -24.27 2.57 4.85
N ASN A 81 -23.12 2.05 5.24
CA ASN A 81 -22.87 1.62 6.62
C ASN A 81 -23.00 2.78 7.60
N LEU A 82 -22.48 3.96 7.25
CA LEU A 82 -22.63 5.15 8.08
C LEU A 82 -24.08 5.62 8.18
N GLN A 83 -24.86 5.56 7.08
CA GLN A 83 -26.29 5.90 7.08
C GLN A 83 -27.11 4.93 7.95
N LEU A 84 -26.79 3.64 7.92
CA LEU A 84 -27.45 2.62 8.72
C LEU A 84 -27.12 2.73 10.21
N SER A 85 -25.88 3.07 10.53
CA SER A 85 -25.41 3.17 11.91
C SER A 85 -24.26 4.16 12.01
N ASP A 86 -24.51 5.30 12.65
CA ASP A 86 -23.52 6.34 12.87
C ASP A 86 -22.59 5.98 14.04
N THR A 87 -21.69 5.04 13.77
CA THR A 87 -20.66 4.62 14.72
C THR A 87 -19.30 5.23 14.38
N GLN A 88 -18.42 5.32 15.38
CA GLN A 88 -17.05 5.78 15.18
C GLN A 88 -16.28 4.93 14.15
N ALA A 89 -16.52 3.62 14.15
CA ALA A 89 -15.91 2.69 13.19
C ALA A 89 -16.35 3.00 11.75
N ASN A 90 -17.64 3.21 11.52
CA ASN A 90 -18.19 3.53 10.19
C ASN A 90 -17.76 4.92 9.70
N ARG A 91 -17.68 5.91 10.60
CA ARG A 91 -17.11 7.25 10.28
C ARG A 91 -15.65 7.14 9.83
N ARG A 92 -14.83 6.38 10.57
CA ARG A 92 -13.42 6.15 10.26
C ARG A 92 -13.26 5.39 8.93
N GLU A 93 -14.09 4.38 8.66
CA GLU A 93 -14.08 3.64 7.39
C GLU A 93 -14.38 4.59 6.22
N LEU A 94 -15.44 5.37 6.29
CA LEU A 94 -15.81 6.31 5.24
C LEU A 94 -14.76 7.42 5.06
N ALA A 95 -14.18 7.93 6.16
CA ALA A 95 -13.12 8.92 6.10
C ALA A 95 -11.87 8.38 5.36
N ALA A 96 -11.46 7.15 5.66
CA ALA A 96 -10.34 6.49 5.01
C ALA A 96 -10.60 6.22 3.51
N GLU A 97 -11.83 5.81 3.16
CA GLU A 97 -12.23 5.65 1.76
C GLU A 97 -12.26 6.99 1.01
N SER A 98 -12.83 8.04 1.62
CA SER A 98 -12.86 9.38 1.05
C SER A 98 -11.45 9.89 0.79
N LEU A 99 -10.53 9.69 1.75
CA LEU A 99 -9.11 10.04 1.59
C LEU A 99 -8.45 9.29 0.41
N ARG A 100 -8.70 7.99 0.26
CA ARG A 100 -8.17 7.18 -0.85
C ARG A 100 -8.68 7.64 -2.22
N HIS A 101 -9.88 8.16 -2.27
CA HIS A 101 -10.50 8.65 -3.50
C HIS A 101 -10.25 10.13 -3.78
N GLY A 102 -9.40 10.80 -2.97
CA GLY A 102 -9.10 12.21 -3.14
C GLY A 102 -10.21 13.16 -2.71
N ASP A 103 -11.27 12.66 -2.05
CA ASP A 103 -12.32 13.47 -1.46
C ASP A 103 -11.88 13.98 -0.08
N TYR A 104 -10.86 14.86 -0.13
CA TYR A 104 -10.16 15.32 1.05
C TYR A 104 -11.05 16.14 1.97
N GLN A 105 -11.97 16.93 1.41
CA GLN A 105 -12.91 17.73 2.19
C GLN A 105 -13.80 16.83 3.04
N ARG A 106 -14.41 15.81 2.43
CA ARG A 106 -15.25 14.84 3.13
C ARG A 106 -14.49 14.04 4.17
N ALA A 107 -13.26 13.65 3.85
CA ALA A 107 -12.39 12.96 4.80
C ALA A 107 -12.07 13.83 6.02
N ALA A 108 -11.73 15.11 5.83
CA ALA A 108 -11.43 16.05 6.91
C ALA A 108 -12.64 16.24 7.83
N GLU A 109 -13.84 16.45 7.28
CA GLU A 109 -15.09 16.60 8.05
C GLU A 109 -15.34 15.37 8.93
N LEU A 110 -15.19 14.17 8.37
CA LEU A 110 -15.43 12.92 9.10
C LEU A 110 -14.39 12.69 10.19
N TYR A 111 -13.09 12.91 9.91
CA TYR A 111 -12.04 12.79 10.91
C TYR A 111 -12.21 13.82 12.02
N GLN A 112 -12.45 15.08 11.69
CA GLN A 112 -12.64 16.15 12.67
C GLN A 112 -13.89 15.90 13.52
N GLY A 113 -14.99 15.44 12.90
CA GLY A 113 -16.21 15.07 13.62
C GLY A 113 -16.04 13.88 14.56
N SER A 114 -15.01 13.05 14.30
CA SER A 114 -14.65 11.87 15.09
C SER A 114 -13.73 12.17 16.28
N LEU A 115 -12.98 13.26 16.25
CA LEU A 115 -12.06 13.69 17.31
C LEU A 115 -12.82 14.35 18.48
N LYS A 116 -13.63 13.55 19.20
CA LYS A 116 -14.46 13.99 20.33
C LYS A 116 -14.41 13.01 21.50
N GLY A 117 -14.57 13.52 22.71
CA GLY A 117 -14.64 12.69 23.92
C GLY A 117 -13.39 11.82 24.06
N LEU A 118 -13.58 10.52 24.19
CA LEU A 118 -12.48 9.55 24.34
C LEU A 118 -11.53 9.48 23.14
N TYR A 119 -11.93 9.96 21.97
CA TYR A 119 -11.17 9.94 20.73
C TYR A 119 -10.56 11.30 20.39
N ALA A 120 -10.65 12.29 21.28
CA ALA A 120 -10.17 13.66 21.01
C ALA A 120 -8.72 13.74 20.59
N THR A 121 -7.88 12.82 21.08
CA THR A 121 -6.44 12.73 20.78
C THR A 121 -6.07 11.39 20.12
N ASP A 122 -7.01 10.68 19.52
CA ASP A 122 -6.73 9.41 18.82
C ASP A 122 -5.71 9.65 17.69
N PRO A 123 -4.52 9.01 17.74
CA PRO A 123 -3.44 9.32 16.81
C PRO A 123 -3.73 8.95 15.37
N ASP A 124 -4.50 7.91 15.12
CA ASP A 124 -4.87 7.51 13.76
C ASP A 124 -5.88 8.48 13.14
N LEU A 125 -6.83 9.00 13.94
CA LEU A 125 -7.79 10.01 13.48
C LEU A 125 -7.10 11.34 13.20
N MET A 126 -6.20 11.77 14.09
CA MET A 126 -5.41 12.99 13.88
C MET A 126 -4.52 12.87 12.65
N LEU A 127 -3.84 11.74 12.45
CA LEU A 127 -3.04 11.51 11.24
C LEU A 127 -3.90 11.49 9.97
N GLY A 128 -5.10 10.91 10.04
CA GLY A 128 -6.07 10.92 8.94
C GLY A 128 -6.51 12.36 8.60
N LEU A 129 -6.79 13.18 9.61
CA LEU A 129 -7.15 14.60 9.43
C LEU A 129 -5.99 15.37 8.78
N ALA A 130 -4.76 15.22 9.28
CA ALA A 130 -3.60 15.89 8.71
C ALA A 130 -3.36 15.51 7.23
N ARG A 131 -3.56 14.23 6.87
CA ARG A 131 -3.49 13.77 5.48
C ARG A 131 -4.55 14.44 4.59
N ALA A 132 -5.77 14.59 5.11
CA ALA A 132 -6.85 15.25 4.39
C ALA A 132 -6.57 16.74 4.20
N GLN A 133 -6.14 17.44 5.24
CA GLN A 133 -5.74 18.85 5.19
C GLN A 133 -4.59 19.08 4.20
N PHE A 134 -3.57 18.24 4.23
CA PHE A 134 -2.48 18.27 3.26
C PHE A 134 -2.99 18.07 1.82
N GLY A 135 -3.89 17.10 1.61
CA GLY A 135 -4.51 16.83 0.32
C GLY A 135 -5.38 17.98 -0.19
N MET A 136 -5.95 18.79 0.70
CA MET A 136 -6.68 20.03 0.36
C MET A 136 -5.75 21.22 0.03
N GLY A 137 -4.42 21.04 0.07
CA GLY A 137 -3.46 22.14 -0.11
C GLY A 137 -3.41 23.10 1.08
N GLN A 138 -3.68 22.59 2.29
CA GLN A 138 -3.66 23.35 3.53
C GLN A 138 -2.48 22.91 4.43
N PRO A 139 -1.22 23.10 4.00
CA PRO A 139 -0.06 22.55 4.69
C PRO A 139 0.11 23.11 6.10
N GLN A 140 -0.26 24.37 6.34
CA GLN A 140 -0.18 24.97 7.67
C GLN A 140 -1.11 24.25 8.66
N GLN A 141 -2.36 24.01 8.28
CA GLN A 141 -3.31 23.28 9.13
C GLN A 141 -2.88 21.83 9.36
N ALA A 142 -2.33 21.18 8.31
CA ALA A 142 -1.78 19.83 8.43
C ALA A 142 -0.62 19.79 9.44
N ARG A 143 0.28 20.77 9.41
CA ARG A 143 1.38 20.91 10.38
C ARG A 143 0.83 21.06 11.81
N ASP A 144 -0.09 22.00 12.02
CA ASP A 144 -0.67 22.25 13.34
C ASP A 144 -1.33 20.99 13.91
N THR A 145 -2.00 20.20 13.06
CA THR A 145 -2.60 18.92 13.44
C THR A 145 -1.55 17.86 13.77
N LEU A 146 -0.43 17.80 13.02
CA LEU A 146 0.67 16.87 13.28
C LEU A 146 1.43 17.24 14.54
N ASP A 147 1.67 18.53 14.80
CA ASP A 147 2.29 19.02 16.04
C ASP A 147 1.42 18.67 17.26
N ALA A 148 0.11 18.86 17.15
CA ALA A 148 -0.84 18.47 18.20
C ALA A 148 -0.87 16.94 18.42
N LEU A 149 -0.76 16.16 17.34
CA LEU A 149 -0.67 14.68 17.40
C LEU A 149 0.58 14.25 18.18
N ILE A 150 1.75 14.82 17.84
CA ILE A 150 3.03 14.51 18.49
C ILE A 150 2.98 14.87 19.97
N ALA A 151 2.46 16.05 20.29
CA ALA A 151 2.33 16.51 21.66
C ALA A 151 1.41 15.63 22.53
N ALA A 152 0.27 15.22 21.96
CA ALA A 152 -0.71 14.38 22.66
C ALA A 152 -0.31 12.90 22.74
N ASN A 153 0.54 12.42 21.84
CA ASN A 153 0.89 11.01 21.69
C ASN A 153 2.42 10.81 21.54
N PRO A 154 3.23 11.10 22.55
CA PRO A 154 4.69 11.10 22.44
C PRO A 154 5.30 9.73 22.08
N ASP A 155 4.58 8.64 22.34
CA ASP A 155 5.01 7.28 22.01
C ASP A 155 4.51 6.78 20.66
N PHE A 156 3.65 7.53 20.00
CA PHE A 156 3.13 7.15 18.68
C PHE A 156 4.22 7.27 17.61
N ARG A 157 4.43 6.21 16.86
CA ARG A 157 5.43 6.15 15.78
C ARG A 157 4.76 5.76 14.47
N SER A 158 4.80 6.66 13.50
CA SER A 158 4.30 6.43 12.13
C SER A 158 5.32 6.92 11.12
N LYS A 159 5.85 6.00 10.31
CA LYS A 159 6.78 6.33 9.22
C LYS A 159 6.11 7.21 8.16
N GLU A 160 4.87 6.90 7.84
CA GLU A 160 4.03 7.68 6.92
C GLU A 160 3.69 9.05 7.50
N GLY A 161 3.43 9.12 8.81
CA GLY A 161 3.20 10.39 9.52
C GLY A 161 4.43 11.28 9.49
N HIS A 162 5.61 10.73 9.72
CA HIS A 162 6.87 11.46 9.66
C HIS A 162 7.17 11.96 8.24
N LEU A 163 6.96 11.12 7.21
CA LEU A 163 7.09 11.57 5.83
C LEU A 163 6.09 12.68 5.49
N LEU A 164 4.85 12.56 5.97
CA LEU A 164 3.85 13.61 5.77
C LEU A 164 4.29 14.92 6.43
N TYR A 165 4.87 14.86 7.64
CA TYR A 165 5.41 16.03 8.33
C TYR A 165 6.50 16.72 7.51
N ALA A 166 7.49 15.97 7.03
CA ALA A 166 8.56 16.49 6.19
C ALA A 166 8.02 17.19 4.92
N ARG A 167 7.06 16.55 4.24
CA ARG A 167 6.37 17.13 3.06
C ARG A 167 5.59 18.39 3.41
N THR A 168 4.92 18.40 4.53
CA THR A 168 4.11 19.54 5.00
C THR A 168 5.01 20.74 5.27
N VAL A 169 6.14 20.55 5.93
CA VAL A 169 7.13 21.60 6.21
C VAL A 169 7.78 22.10 4.91
N GLU A 170 8.04 21.20 3.96
CA GLU A 170 8.51 21.58 2.62
C GLU A 170 7.51 22.46 1.87
N ASP A 171 6.20 22.10 1.89
CA ASP A 171 5.14 22.86 1.20
C ASP A 171 4.85 24.22 1.85
N ILE A 172 5.13 24.38 3.15
CA ILE A 172 5.09 25.68 3.84
C ILE A 172 6.26 26.58 3.40
N GLY A 173 7.34 25.99 2.89
CA GLY A 173 8.52 26.70 2.42
C GLY A 173 9.64 26.81 3.46
N ASP A 174 9.53 26.11 4.61
CA ASP A 174 10.61 26.02 5.59
C ASP A 174 11.61 24.94 5.13
N VAL A 175 12.47 25.36 4.22
CA VAL A 175 13.44 24.48 3.55
C VAL A 175 14.42 23.86 4.56
N ALA A 176 14.87 24.65 5.55
CA ALA A 176 15.84 24.16 6.54
C ALA A 176 15.26 23.08 7.43
N ALA A 177 14.05 23.28 7.93
CA ALA A 177 13.33 22.27 8.70
C ALA A 177 12.98 21.05 7.83
N ALA A 178 12.55 21.25 6.59
CA ALA A 178 12.25 20.14 5.67
C ALA A 178 13.47 19.24 5.39
N LEU A 179 14.65 19.83 5.17
CA LEU A 179 15.90 19.07 4.99
C LEU A 179 16.21 18.24 6.23
N HIS A 180 16.07 18.81 7.42
CA HIS A 180 16.29 18.12 8.69
C HIS A 180 15.32 16.92 8.86
N GLU A 181 14.04 17.15 8.59
CA GLU A 181 13.02 16.11 8.70
C GLU A 181 13.24 14.99 7.67
N TYR A 182 13.55 15.31 6.42
CA TYR A 182 13.86 14.29 5.42
C TYR A 182 15.10 13.47 5.78
N GLU A 183 16.15 14.10 6.31
CA GLU A 183 17.36 13.37 6.75
C GLU A 183 17.03 12.32 7.82
N ALA A 184 16.14 12.63 8.74
CA ALA A 184 15.67 11.70 9.76
C ALA A 184 14.76 10.60 9.16
N VAL A 185 13.81 10.97 8.29
CA VAL A 185 12.86 10.02 7.66
C VAL A 185 13.57 8.97 6.83
N VAL A 186 14.58 9.34 6.03
CA VAL A 186 15.25 8.40 5.11
C VAL A 186 15.94 7.24 5.80
N GLN A 187 16.29 7.39 7.09
CA GLN A 187 16.93 6.33 7.89
C GLN A 187 15.97 5.16 8.18
N GLY A 188 14.67 5.42 8.27
CA GLY A 188 13.68 4.41 8.69
C GLY A 188 12.54 4.15 7.71
N TYR A 189 12.40 4.92 6.66
CA TYR A 189 11.31 4.76 5.70
C TYR A 189 11.56 3.58 4.75
N PRO A 190 10.58 2.66 4.58
CA PRO A 190 10.81 1.41 3.86
C PRO A 190 10.84 1.56 2.33
N GLY A 191 10.24 2.62 1.78
CA GLY A 191 10.18 2.90 0.34
C GLY A 191 11.24 3.90 -0.13
N GLU A 192 11.25 4.17 -1.43
CA GLU A 192 12.19 5.15 -2.01
C GLU A 192 11.61 6.57 -2.08
N GLU A 193 10.32 6.77 -1.80
CA GLU A 193 9.67 8.09 -1.85
C GLU A 193 10.41 9.13 -1.02
N ALA A 194 10.70 8.81 0.25
CA ALA A 194 11.37 9.76 1.15
C ALA A 194 12.75 10.18 0.63
N ARG A 195 13.54 9.22 0.13
CA ARG A 195 14.88 9.49 -0.44
C ARG A 195 14.81 10.31 -1.71
N VAL A 196 13.87 10.01 -2.60
CA VAL A 196 13.69 10.78 -3.83
C VAL A 196 13.31 12.22 -3.51
N ARG A 197 12.35 12.45 -2.60
CA ARG A 197 11.96 13.80 -2.17
C ARG A 197 13.12 14.56 -1.54
N TYR A 198 13.88 13.90 -0.67
CA TYR A 198 15.09 14.48 -0.09
C TYR A 198 16.11 14.90 -1.15
N GLY A 199 16.40 14.00 -2.10
CA GLY A 199 17.31 14.32 -3.23
C GLY A 199 16.80 15.47 -4.09
N LEU A 200 15.51 15.53 -4.36
CA LEU A 200 14.88 16.64 -5.11
C LEU A 200 15.00 17.97 -4.35
N LEU A 201 14.79 17.97 -3.04
CA LEU A 201 14.93 19.16 -2.20
C LEU A 201 16.39 19.63 -2.17
N LEU A 202 17.36 18.72 -1.97
CA LEU A 202 18.79 19.03 -2.03
C LEU A 202 19.19 19.66 -3.39
N LYS A 203 18.72 19.08 -4.50
CA LYS A 203 18.94 19.64 -5.84
C LYS A 203 18.38 21.05 -5.96
N ARG A 204 17.16 21.28 -5.49
CA ARG A 204 16.49 22.58 -5.53
C ARG A 204 17.21 23.64 -4.68
N THR A 205 17.87 23.23 -3.61
CA THR A 205 18.66 24.11 -2.73
C THR A 205 20.11 24.31 -3.18
N GLY A 206 20.50 23.71 -4.32
CA GLY A 206 21.83 23.85 -4.90
C GLY A 206 22.86 22.80 -4.46
N ASP A 207 22.51 21.89 -3.54
CA ASP A 207 23.40 20.80 -3.14
C ASP A 207 23.29 19.59 -4.09
N SER A 208 23.70 19.85 -5.35
CA SER A 208 23.67 18.85 -6.42
C SER A 208 24.56 17.64 -6.13
N ARG A 209 25.63 17.81 -5.35
CA ARG A 209 26.53 16.70 -4.99
C ARG A 209 25.82 15.70 -4.08
N ARG A 210 25.25 16.16 -2.96
CA ARG A 210 24.49 15.27 -2.05
C ARG A 210 23.27 14.68 -2.75
N ALA A 211 22.57 15.45 -3.59
CA ALA A 211 21.45 14.96 -4.37
C ALA A 211 21.85 13.79 -5.27
N ALA A 212 23.00 13.91 -6.00
CA ALA A 212 23.52 12.83 -6.84
C ALA A 212 23.87 11.59 -6.03
N ASP A 213 24.44 11.75 -4.85
CA ASP A 213 24.79 10.63 -3.97
C ASP A 213 23.54 9.87 -3.50
N ILE A 214 22.49 10.58 -3.10
CA ILE A 214 21.19 9.98 -2.74
C ILE A 214 20.58 9.23 -3.92
N PHE A 215 20.55 9.81 -5.12
CA PHE A 215 19.99 9.12 -6.29
C PHE A 215 20.80 7.87 -6.69
N ARG A 216 22.14 7.91 -6.59
CA ARG A 216 22.97 6.70 -6.80
C ARG A 216 22.70 5.60 -5.78
N GLU A 217 22.54 6.00 -4.50
CA GLU A 217 22.17 5.05 -3.43
C GLU A 217 20.84 4.36 -3.74
N ILE A 218 19.80 5.11 -4.15
CA ILE A 218 18.50 4.54 -4.55
C ILE A 218 18.67 3.50 -5.65
N LEU A 219 19.44 3.81 -6.70
CA LEU A 219 19.63 2.90 -7.83
C LEU A 219 20.39 1.63 -7.41
N THR A 220 21.42 1.77 -6.58
CA THR A 220 22.20 0.64 -6.06
C THR A 220 21.35 -0.28 -5.17
N ARG A 221 20.60 0.28 -4.23
CA ARG A 221 19.70 -0.48 -3.35
C ARG A 221 18.61 -1.19 -4.14
N SER A 222 18.03 -0.48 -5.10
CA SER A 222 16.94 -1.05 -5.92
C SER A 222 17.45 -2.20 -6.77
N ALA A 223 18.65 -2.14 -7.33
CA ALA A 223 19.25 -3.22 -8.11
C ALA A 223 19.47 -4.49 -7.27
N ALA A 224 19.81 -4.34 -5.99
CA ALA A 224 19.99 -5.45 -5.04
C ALA A 224 18.65 -5.96 -4.44
N SER A 225 17.55 -5.26 -4.68
CA SER A 225 16.25 -5.58 -4.07
C SER A 225 15.45 -6.60 -4.90
N PRO A 226 14.54 -7.37 -4.28
CA PRO A 226 13.67 -8.32 -4.98
C PRO A 226 12.82 -7.65 -6.07
N LYS A 227 12.46 -8.40 -7.12
CA LYS A 227 11.67 -7.87 -8.26
C LYS A 227 10.31 -7.28 -7.87
N TYR A 228 9.67 -7.77 -6.80
CA TYR A 228 8.41 -7.20 -6.34
C TYR A 228 8.60 -5.77 -5.81
N TYR A 229 9.69 -5.52 -5.05
CA TYR A 229 10.04 -4.19 -4.55
C TYR A 229 10.33 -3.22 -5.71
N GLN A 230 11.14 -3.66 -6.69
CA GLN A 230 11.43 -2.84 -7.87
C GLN A 230 10.16 -2.45 -8.64
N ARG A 231 9.15 -3.33 -8.73
CA ARG A 231 7.87 -3.02 -9.36
C ARG A 231 7.05 -2.04 -8.54
N GLU A 232 7.03 -2.21 -7.22
CA GLU A 232 6.27 -1.35 -6.31
C GLU A 232 6.86 0.07 -6.24
N GLN A 233 8.20 0.18 -6.26
CA GLN A 233 8.91 1.45 -6.19
C GLN A 233 9.31 2.01 -7.56
N ARG A 234 8.78 1.45 -8.65
CA ARG A 234 9.20 1.75 -10.02
C ARG A 234 9.25 3.24 -10.33
N ASP A 235 8.21 3.96 -9.98
CA ASP A 235 8.07 5.37 -10.35
C ASP A 235 9.12 6.22 -9.62
N TRP A 236 9.40 5.92 -8.36
CA TRP A 236 10.44 6.59 -7.58
C TRP A 236 11.85 6.26 -8.08
N ILE A 237 12.10 4.99 -8.43
CA ILE A 237 13.39 4.56 -8.99
C ILE A 237 13.63 5.24 -10.33
N GLU A 238 12.61 5.35 -11.17
CA GLU A 238 12.70 6.03 -12.47
C GLU A 238 12.94 7.53 -12.30
N THR A 239 12.26 8.17 -11.36
CA THR A 239 12.52 9.58 -11.00
C THR A 239 13.97 9.77 -10.57
N ALA A 240 14.51 8.93 -9.70
CA ALA A 240 15.91 9.01 -9.27
C ALA A 240 16.89 8.88 -10.44
N ARG A 241 16.60 7.97 -11.39
CA ARG A 241 17.44 7.77 -12.60
C ARG A 241 17.42 9.01 -13.49
N GLN A 242 16.25 9.56 -13.75
CA GLN A 242 16.11 10.76 -14.58
C GLN A 242 16.78 11.97 -13.94
N GLU A 243 16.59 12.15 -12.64
CA GLU A 243 17.18 13.29 -11.95
C GLU A 243 18.72 13.19 -11.83
N LEU A 244 19.25 11.99 -11.65
CA LEU A 244 20.69 11.76 -11.66
C LEU A 244 21.31 12.07 -13.06
N SER A 245 20.60 11.79 -14.15
CA SER A 245 21.09 12.09 -15.50
C SER A 245 21.06 13.57 -15.85
N ARG A 246 20.41 14.42 -15.04
CA ARG A 246 20.29 15.87 -15.23
C ARG A 246 21.17 16.69 -14.28
N LEU A 247 21.96 16.03 -13.44
CA LEU A 247 22.93 16.63 -12.53
C LEU A 247 24.33 16.61 -13.09
#